data_7f16dbd5099278108a529b6cf2b0353e
#
_entry.id   7f16dbd5099278108a529b6cf2b0353e
#
_cell.length_a   1.000
_cell.length_b   1.000
_cell.length_c   1.000
_cell.angle_alpha   90.00
_cell.angle_beta   90.00
_cell.angle_gamma   90.00
#
_symmetry.space_group_name_H-M   'P 1'
#
loop_
_entity.id
_entity.type
_entity.pdbx_description
1 polymer ?
#
loop_
_entity_poly.entity_id
_entity_poly.type
_entity_poly.pdbx_seq_one_letter_code
_entity_poly.pdbx_strand_id
1 'polypeptide(L)'
;MKLLKGALAAILAVSMTACSTQSSKQEEKESKKEEPIKILAPMGAPSLSLLGLYGNQNVTIDTVHGTDVLRAQLAKKDGEYDAIIAPINLGAALLSKDKSAYLLDSVVTWGNLYIIGSDEADLQKEGMFAAFGEKAVPQKVLESSMDLSSFTPEIRYFNSANEVQAQLLSKKAAVGLLAEPAATATIAKAKEKGIELKVLKDLQKEYKAANNMEQSGYPQAALFIKKGSEEKVAAYRKEAEAFVKKADDTSIAGAVETATVEKLGIPSVQIAQKTWKRQNIRFEKATDVQKDIALFLKQFAITLKDSAYTK
;
A
#
# COMPACT_ATOMS: atom_id res chain seq x y z
N MET A 1 70.83 -42.67 4.18
CA MET A 1 71.18 -43.87 3.40
C MET A 1 70.27 -43.99 2.18
N LYS A 2 70.88 -43.84 1.03
CA LYS A 2 70.69 -44.54 -0.24
C LYS A 2 69.24 -44.48 -0.85
N LEU A 3 69.00 -43.75 -1.93
CA LEU A 3 69.16 -44.10 -3.38
C LEU A 3 68.00 -44.97 -3.87
N LEU A 4 67.39 -44.91 -5.04
CA LEU A 4 67.80 -44.45 -6.40
C LEU A 4 66.60 -44.57 -7.33
N LYS A 5 66.40 -43.67 -8.21
CA LYS A 5 66.16 -43.73 -9.65
C LYS A 5 65.16 -44.75 -10.26
N GLY A 6 64.41 -44.24 -11.23
CA GLY A 6 63.99 -45.00 -12.38
C GLY A 6 62.94 -44.29 -13.25
N ALA A 7 63.39 -43.55 -14.27
CA ALA A 7 62.56 -43.07 -15.38
C ALA A 7 62.26 -44.22 -16.33
N LEU A 8 61.09 -44.25 -16.98
CA LEU A 8 60.97 -44.72 -18.37
C LEU A 8 59.76 -44.08 -19.05
N ALA A 9 60.10 -43.43 -20.14
CA ALA A 9 59.13 -42.88 -21.10
C ALA A 9 58.66 -44.00 -22.05
N ALA A 10 57.40 -43.99 -22.41
CA ALA A 10 56.93 -44.63 -23.65
C ALA A 10 55.88 -43.78 -24.32
N ILE A 11 56.27 -43.25 -25.45
CA ILE A 11 55.44 -42.60 -26.48
C ILE A 11 54.73 -43.70 -27.23
N LEU A 12 53.40 -43.59 -27.48
CA LEU A 12 52.76 -44.17 -28.65
C LEU A 12 51.59 -43.32 -29.12
N ALA A 13 51.57 -43.15 -30.42
CA ALA A 13 50.81 -42.16 -31.21
C ALA A 13 49.37 -42.61 -31.54
N VAL A 14 48.54 -41.64 -31.73
CA VAL A 14 47.54 -41.38 -32.81
C VAL A 14 46.46 -42.42 -33.05
N SER A 15 45.21 -41.98 -32.87
CA SER A 15 44.17 -42.14 -33.89
C SER A 15 43.11 -41.03 -33.69
N MET A 16 43.03 -40.15 -34.71
CA MET A 16 41.93 -39.21 -34.90
C MET A 16 40.66 -39.98 -35.26
N THR A 17 39.61 -39.78 -34.48
CA THR A 17 38.26 -40.06 -34.96
C THR A 17 37.42 -38.81 -34.68
N ALA A 18 37.09 -38.12 -35.76
CA ALA A 18 36.18 -37.00 -35.77
C ALA A 18 34.77 -37.51 -35.48
N CYS A 19 34.23 -37.17 -34.32
CA CYS A 19 32.79 -37.20 -34.07
C CYS A 19 32.34 -35.78 -33.80
N SER A 20 31.57 -35.25 -34.72
CA SER A 20 30.84 -34.02 -34.62
C SER A 20 29.84 -34.08 -33.47
N THR A 21 30.19 -33.50 -32.36
CA THR A 21 29.24 -33.23 -31.27
C THR A 21 28.74 -31.81 -31.44
N GLN A 22 27.47 -31.70 -31.80
CA GLN A 22 26.69 -30.48 -31.78
C GLN A 22 26.77 -29.93 -30.32
N SER A 23 27.51 -28.84 -30.18
CA SER A 23 27.53 -28.06 -28.94
C SER A 23 26.20 -27.34 -28.83
N SER A 24 25.28 -27.91 -28.07
CA SER A 24 24.15 -27.18 -27.57
C SER A 24 24.69 -26.03 -26.70
N LYS A 25 24.66 -24.82 -27.25
CA LYS A 25 24.77 -23.60 -26.46
C LYS A 25 23.60 -23.62 -25.47
N GLN A 26 23.81 -24.07 -24.26
CA GLN A 26 23.05 -23.62 -23.13
C GLN A 26 23.35 -22.12 -22.99
N GLU A 27 22.40 -21.30 -23.42
CA GLU A 27 22.34 -19.91 -22.99
C GLU A 27 22.17 -19.95 -21.47
N GLU A 28 23.27 -19.79 -20.75
CA GLU A 28 23.21 -19.33 -19.35
C GLU A 28 22.46 -18.00 -19.42
N LYS A 29 21.19 -18.04 -19.00
CA LYS A 29 20.49 -16.82 -18.61
C LYS A 29 21.31 -16.22 -17.46
N GLU A 30 22.20 -15.28 -17.78
CA GLU A 30 22.73 -14.35 -16.79
C GLU A 30 21.53 -13.81 -16.01
N SER A 31 21.41 -14.21 -14.76
CA SER A 31 20.46 -13.61 -13.83
C SER A 31 20.88 -12.14 -13.73
N LYS A 32 20.14 -11.24 -14.40
CA LYS A 32 20.30 -9.79 -14.22
C LYS A 32 20.30 -9.56 -12.72
N LYS A 33 21.44 -9.17 -12.17
CA LYS A 33 21.56 -8.81 -10.76
C LYS A 33 20.60 -7.67 -10.52
N GLU A 34 19.57 -7.91 -9.70
CA GLU A 34 18.58 -6.89 -9.40
C GLU A 34 19.28 -5.69 -8.73
N GLU A 35 19.08 -4.50 -9.29
CA GLU A 35 19.64 -3.29 -8.71
C GLU A 35 18.86 -2.90 -7.45
N PRO A 36 19.56 -2.47 -6.37
CA PRO A 36 18.89 -2.02 -5.16
C PRO A 36 17.92 -0.87 -5.44
N ILE A 37 16.76 -0.88 -4.77
CA ILE A 37 15.78 0.18 -4.85
C ILE A 37 15.49 0.81 -3.49
N LYS A 38 15.04 2.06 -3.53
CA LYS A 38 14.61 2.81 -2.36
C LYS A 38 13.14 3.23 -2.50
N ILE A 39 12.31 2.84 -1.53
CA ILE A 39 10.88 3.09 -1.52
C ILE A 39 10.51 3.94 -0.31
N LEU A 40 9.68 4.95 -0.50
CA LEU A 40 9.05 5.72 0.57
C LEU A 40 7.55 5.39 0.64
N ALA A 41 7.03 5.16 1.84
CA ALA A 41 5.61 4.90 2.05
C ALA A 41 5.08 5.59 3.32
N PRO A 42 3.81 5.99 3.37
CA PRO A 42 3.18 6.36 4.62
C PRO A 42 2.90 5.11 5.45
N MET A 43 2.96 5.25 6.76
CA MET A 43 2.57 4.21 7.71
C MET A 43 1.10 3.78 7.53
N GLY A 44 0.75 2.57 7.98
CA GLY A 44 -0.58 1.97 7.88
C GLY A 44 -0.75 1.09 6.63
N ALA A 45 -1.95 1.05 6.03
CA ALA A 45 -2.26 0.19 4.89
C ALA A 45 -1.26 0.32 3.71
N PRO A 46 -0.77 1.53 3.35
CA PRO A 46 0.21 1.65 2.28
C PRO A 46 1.54 0.94 2.57
N SER A 47 2.08 1.02 3.80
CA SER A 47 3.30 0.29 4.17
C SER A 47 3.07 -1.22 4.26
N LEU A 48 1.87 -1.64 4.65
CA LEU A 48 1.47 -3.05 4.64
C LEU A 48 1.42 -3.64 3.22
N SER A 49 1.18 -2.83 2.19
CA SER A 49 1.22 -3.31 0.80
C SER A 49 2.63 -3.76 0.36
N LEU A 50 3.66 -3.37 1.10
CA LEU A 50 5.07 -3.71 0.83
C LEU A 50 5.58 -4.87 1.69
N LEU A 51 4.72 -5.57 2.46
CA LEU A 51 5.16 -6.62 3.40
C LEU A 51 6.04 -7.68 2.75
N GLY A 52 5.76 -8.06 1.51
CA GLY A 52 6.58 -9.03 0.77
C GLY A 52 8.01 -8.59 0.46
N LEU A 53 8.33 -7.30 0.62
CA LEU A 53 9.65 -6.75 0.32
C LEU A 53 10.52 -6.54 1.56
N TYR A 54 9.94 -6.57 2.77
CA TYR A 54 10.74 -6.45 3.98
C TYR A 54 11.65 -7.68 4.15
N GLY A 55 12.93 -7.42 4.46
CA GLY A 55 13.96 -8.46 4.54
C GLY A 55 14.70 -8.70 3.21
N ASN A 56 14.23 -8.19 2.08
CA ASN A 56 14.97 -8.22 0.83
C ASN A 56 16.17 -7.24 0.90
N GLN A 57 17.40 -7.77 0.77
CA GLN A 57 18.64 -6.99 0.91
C GLN A 57 18.80 -5.90 -0.16
N ASN A 58 18.11 -6.02 -1.29
CA ASN A 58 18.13 -5.04 -2.36
C ASN A 58 17.04 -3.97 -2.23
N VAL A 59 16.22 -4.00 -1.15
CA VAL A 59 15.12 -3.06 -0.96
C VAL A 59 15.28 -2.29 0.34
N THR A 60 15.34 -0.98 0.23
CA THR A 60 15.24 -0.07 1.38
C THR A 60 13.85 0.56 1.39
N ILE A 61 13.11 0.36 2.48
CA ILE A 61 11.78 0.95 2.67
C ILE A 61 11.86 1.94 3.83
N ASP A 62 11.61 3.21 3.54
CA ASP A 62 11.43 4.24 4.56
C ASP A 62 9.93 4.49 4.75
N THR A 63 9.51 4.67 6.01
CA THR A 63 8.12 4.97 6.35
C THR A 63 8.00 6.30 7.09
N VAL A 64 6.90 7.01 6.83
CA VAL A 64 6.67 8.33 7.39
C VAL A 64 5.24 8.50 7.91
N HIS A 65 5.10 9.36 8.92
CA HIS A 65 3.80 9.85 9.35
C HIS A 65 3.34 11.02 8.49
N GLY A 66 2.06 11.07 8.18
CA GLY A 66 1.47 12.19 7.45
C GLY A 66 1.89 12.28 5.99
N THR A 67 1.67 13.43 5.37
CA THR A 67 1.81 13.62 3.93
C THR A 67 2.88 14.62 3.51
N ASP A 68 3.45 15.39 4.44
CA ASP A 68 4.34 16.51 4.09
C ASP A 68 5.65 16.02 3.47
N VAL A 69 6.27 14.98 4.06
CA VAL A 69 7.49 14.37 3.50
C VAL A 69 7.22 13.76 2.14
N LEU A 70 6.07 13.06 1.98
CA LEU A 70 5.67 12.46 0.70
C LEU A 70 5.51 13.53 -0.38
N ARG A 71 4.83 14.64 -0.05
CA ARG A 71 4.66 15.79 -0.94
C ARG A 71 5.99 16.39 -1.36
N ALA A 72 6.87 16.61 -0.39
CA ALA A 72 8.20 17.17 -0.64
C ALA A 72 9.03 16.29 -1.57
N GLN A 73 9.03 14.97 -1.33
CA GLN A 73 9.78 14.01 -2.15
C GLN A 73 9.21 13.86 -3.56
N LEU A 74 7.88 13.80 -3.71
CA LEU A 74 7.21 13.74 -5.02
C LEU A 74 7.45 14.99 -5.87
N ALA A 75 7.69 16.15 -5.24
CA ALA A 75 7.94 17.43 -5.92
C ALA A 75 9.42 17.64 -6.28
N LYS A 76 10.37 16.85 -5.75
CA LYS A 76 11.79 16.94 -6.09
C LYS A 76 12.04 16.52 -7.54
N LYS A 77 12.85 17.30 -8.28
CA LYS A 77 13.30 16.95 -9.63
C LYS A 77 14.24 15.75 -9.62
N ASP A 78 15.16 15.72 -8.65
CA ASP A 78 16.13 14.64 -8.42
C ASP A 78 15.71 13.87 -7.17
N GLY A 79 14.60 13.16 -7.25
CA GLY A 79 14.05 12.39 -6.13
C GLY A 79 15.02 11.31 -5.65
N GLU A 80 15.09 11.12 -4.34
CA GLU A 80 15.97 10.13 -3.68
C GLU A 80 15.42 8.71 -3.80
N TYR A 81 14.11 8.58 -3.99
CA TYR A 81 13.40 7.31 -4.01
C TYR A 81 13.11 6.87 -5.42
N ASP A 82 13.29 5.58 -5.71
CA ASP A 82 12.89 4.98 -6.98
C ASP A 82 11.37 4.86 -7.09
N ALA A 83 10.70 4.70 -5.95
CA ALA A 83 9.26 4.65 -5.86
C ALA A 83 8.74 5.29 -4.57
N ILE A 84 7.55 5.88 -4.65
CA ILE A 84 6.86 6.51 -3.50
C ILE A 84 5.41 6.01 -3.51
N ILE A 85 4.95 5.46 -2.39
CA ILE A 85 3.52 5.27 -2.15
C ILE A 85 2.99 6.53 -1.48
N ALA A 86 1.90 7.07 -2.01
CA ALA A 86 1.28 8.28 -1.45
C ALA A 86 -0.24 8.26 -1.69
N PRO A 87 -1.02 9.07 -0.95
CA PRO A 87 -2.41 9.33 -1.31
C PRO A 87 -2.49 9.77 -2.77
N ILE A 88 -3.38 9.13 -3.55
CA ILE A 88 -3.42 9.33 -5.01
C ILE A 88 -3.67 10.79 -5.40
N ASN A 89 -4.54 11.48 -4.67
CA ASN A 89 -4.82 12.90 -4.90
C ASN A 89 -3.59 13.79 -4.68
N LEU A 90 -2.69 13.42 -3.75
CA LEU A 90 -1.47 14.16 -3.47
C LEU A 90 -0.50 14.12 -4.66
N GLY A 91 -0.21 12.91 -5.16
CA GLY A 91 0.69 12.75 -6.31
C GLY A 91 0.05 13.27 -7.59
N ALA A 92 -1.24 12.99 -7.82
CA ALA A 92 -1.98 13.46 -8.97
C ALA A 92 -2.01 14.99 -9.07
N ALA A 93 -2.11 15.71 -7.95
CA ALA A 93 -2.06 17.18 -7.93
C ALA A 93 -0.71 17.75 -8.39
N LEU A 94 0.39 17.02 -8.21
CA LEU A 94 1.71 17.40 -8.72
C LEU A 94 1.87 17.02 -10.19
N LEU A 95 1.42 15.82 -10.57
CA LEU A 95 1.46 15.32 -11.95
C LEU A 95 0.61 16.19 -12.89
N SER A 96 -0.59 16.60 -12.46
CA SER A 96 -1.47 17.45 -13.28
C SER A 96 -0.87 18.82 -13.63
N LYS A 97 0.13 19.27 -12.85
CA LYS A 97 0.85 20.54 -13.02
C LYS A 97 2.25 20.35 -13.61
N ASP A 98 2.58 19.14 -14.05
CA ASP A 98 3.92 18.76 -14.53
C ASP A 98 5.05 19.09 -13.49
N LYS A 99 4.73 18.96 -12.20
CA LYS A 99 5.63 19.29 -11.07
C LYS A 99 6.18 18.07 -10.36
N SER A 100 6.26 16.90 -11.03
CA SER A 100 6.80 15.68 -10.46
C SER A 100 7.72 14.97 -11.43
N ALA A 101 8.81 14.42 -10.91
CA ALA A 101 9.68 13.50 -11.64
C ALA A 101 9.16 12.06 -11.63
N TYR A 102 8.02 11.81 -11.04
CA TYR A 102 7.39 10.49 -10.92
C TYR A 102 6.26 10.32 -11.91
N LEU A 103 5.86 9.07 -12.12
CA LEU A 103 4.68 8.66 -12.89
C LEU A 103 3.78 7.78 -12.01
N LEU A 104 2.49 7.82 -12.24
CA LEU A 104 1.52 6.96 -11.58
C LEU A 104 1.56 5.56 -12.19
N ASP A 105 1.94 4.54 -11.40
CA ASP A 105 2.08 3.16 -11.86
C ASP A 105 0.88 2.28 -11.49
N SER A 106 0.57 2.20 -10.21
CA SER A 106 -0.49 1.30 -9.71
C SER A 106 -1.24 1.93 -8.56
N VAL A 107 -2.51 1.59 -8.41
CA VAL A 107 -3.25 1.79 -7.17
C VAL A 107 -2.94 0.61 -6.25
N VAL A 108 -2.58 0.85 -4.98
CA VAL A 108 -2.14 -0.19 -4.05
C VAL A 108 -3.07 -0.38 -2.85
N THR A 109 -3.86 0.64 -2.49
CA THR A 109 -4.92 0.52 -1.49
C THR A 109 -6.23 1.12 -2.02
N TRP A 110 -7.34 0.43 -1.73
CA TRP A 110 -8.65 0.73 -2.29
C TRP A 110 -9.67 1.14 -1.22
N GLY A 111 -9.19 1.92 -0.25
CA GLY A 111 -10.00 2.40 0.86
C GLY A 111 -10.04 1.42 2.03
N ASN A 112 -10.16 1.99 3.22
CA ASN A 112 -10.23 1.26 4.48
C ASN A 112 -10.97 2.06 5.56
N LEU A 113 -11.91 2.93 5.16
CA LEU A 113 -12.69 3.78 6.06
C LEU A 113 -13.97 3.08 6.51
N TYR A 114 -14.28 3.21 7.79
CA TYR A 114 -15.46 2.61 8.42
C TYR A 114 -16.12 3.60 9.34
N ILE A 115 -17.45 3.61 9.35
CA ILE A 115 -18.23 4.25 10.40
C ILE A 115 -18.45 3.22 11.49
N ILE A 116 -18.04 3.54 12.72
CA ILE A 116 -18.19 2.69 13.90
C ILE A 116 -19.05 3.38 14.95
N GLY A 117 -19.79 2.59 15.69
CA GLY A 117 -20.69 3.04 16.76
C GLY A 117 -21.37 1.85 17.43
N SER A 118 -22.31 2.10 18.33
CA SER A 118 -23.04 1.05 19.04
C SER A 118 -24.19 0.50 18.21
N ASP A 119 -24.95 1.37 17.55
CA ASP A 119 -26.10 1.04 16.75
C ASP A 119 -26.24 1.95 15.52
N GLU A 120 -26.76 1.45 14.41
CA GLU A 120 -27.04 2.28 13.22
C GLU A 120 -28.06 3.39 13.52
N ALA A 121 -29.00 3.15 14.45
CA ALA A 121 -29.95 4.15 14.89
C ALA A 121 -29.28 5.39 15.51
N ASP A 122 -28.02 5.31 15.94
CA ASP A 122 -27.27 6.46 16.46
C ASP A 122 -26.96 7.50 15.37
N LEU A 123 -27.02 7.13 14.10
CA LEU A 123 -26.95 8.05 12.96
C LEU A 123 -28.20 8.93 12.81
N GLN A 124 -29.28 8.60 13.52
CA GLN A 124 -30.57 9.29 13.52
C GLN A 124 -30.87 10.00 14.85
N LYS A 125 -29.90 10.05 15.78
CA LYS A 125 -30.06 10.66 17.10
C LYS A 125 -29.17 11.88 17.25
N GLU A 126 -29.60 12.86 18.03
CA GLU A 126 -28.76 13.99 18.41
C GLU A 126 -27.47 13.53 19.08
N GLY A 127 -26.37 14.23 18.84
CA GLY A 127 -25.09 13.93 19.42
C GLY A 127 -23.93 14.33 18.52
N MET A 128 -22.77 13.73 18.75
CA MET A 128 -21.57 13.97 17.95
C MET A 128 -21.23 12.76 17.11
N PHE A 129 -20.98 13.01 15.82
CA PHE A 129 -20.26 12.12 14.92
C PHE A 129 -18.81 12.63 14.84
N ALA A 130 -17.87 11.93 15.43
CA ALA A 130 -16.46 12.30 15.38
C ALA A 130 -15.83 11.78 14.09
N ALA A 131 -15.24 12.68 13.30
CA ALA A 131 -14.54 12.36 12.05
C ALA A 131 -13.12 12.92 12.07
N PHE A 132 -12.26 12.47 11.15
CA PHE A 132 -10.93 13.02 10.91
C PHE A 132 -10.72 13.31 9.43
N GLY A 133 -9.68 14.06 9.11
CA GLY A 133 -9.29 14.32 7.72
C GLY A 133 -10.20 15.33 7.02
N GLU A 134 -10.51 16.43 7.70
CA GLU A 134 -11.20 17.58 7.10
C GLU A 134 -10.46 18.07 5.84
N LYS A 135 -11.21 18.35 4.76
CA LYS A 135 -10.69 18.75 3.43
C LYS A 135 -9.74 17.74 2.77
N ALA A 136 -9.65 16.52 3.31
CA ALA A 136 -8.82 15.44 2.82
C ALA A 136 -9.66 14.23 2.37
N VAL A 137 -8.99 13.12 2.01
CA VAL A 137 -9.66 11.90 1.51
C VAL A 137 -10.79 11.41 2.43
N PRO A 138 -10.62 11.34 3.77
CA PRO A 138 -11.69 10.81 4.62
C PRO A 138 -13.01 11.59 4.51
N GLN A 139 -12.96 12.92 4.51
CA GLN A 139 -14.16 13.74 4.32
C GLN A 139 -14.76 13.53 2.93
N LYS A 140 -13.94 13.58 1.87
CA LYS A 140 -14.44 13.44 0.49
C LYS A 140 -15.09 12.07 0.26
N VAL A 141 -14.54 11.03 0.83
CA VAL A 141 -15.14 9.69 0.75
C VAL A 141 -16.44 9.63 1.53
N LEU A 142 -16.51 10.18 2.74
CA LEU A 142 -17.73 10.22 3.53
C LEU A 142 -18.86 10.95 2.75
N GLU A 143 -18.56 12.12 2.20
CA GLU A 143 -19.52 12.95 1.41
C GLU A 143 -19.98 12.26 0.11
N SER A 144 -19.10 11.48 -0.54
CA SER A 144 -19.42 10.82 -1.81
C SER A 144 -20.00 9.41 -1.66
N SER A 145 -19.96 8.86 -0.44
CA SER A 145 -20.47 7.53 -0.12
C SER A 145 -21.83 7.55 0.56
N MET A 146 -22.17 8.64 1.27
CA MET A 146 -23.31 8.70 2.16
C MET A 146 -24.13 9.98 1.91
N ASP A 147 -25.44 9.86 2.01
CA ASP A 147 -26.31 11.03 2.12
C ASP A 147 -26.25 11.60 3.55
N LEU A 148 -25.36 12.57 3.74
CA LEU A 148 -25.14 13.19 5.05
C LEU A 148 -26.35 14.02 5.55
N SER A 149 -27.28 14.40 4.68
CA SER A 149 -28.51 15.10 5.07
C SER A 149 -29.44 14.21 5.88
N SER A 150 -29.27 12.90 5.77
CA SER A 150 -29.99 11.90 6.56
C SER A 150 -29.43 11.70 7.98
N PHE A 151 -28.27 12.28 8.31
CA PHE A 151 -27.64 12.14 9.61
C PHE A 151 -28.10 13.24 10.57
N THR A 152 -28.50 12.86 11.78
CA THR A 152 -28.89 13.81 12.83
C THR A 152 -27.71 14.31 13.66
N PRO A 153 -26.69 13.47 14.01
CA PRO A 153 -25.57 13.93 14.81
C PRO A 153 -24.71 14.96 14.07
N GLU A 154 -24.23 15.96 14.81
CA GLU A 154 -23.29 16.96 14.29
C GLU A 154 -21.95 16.30 13.94
N ILE A 155 -21.51 16.40 12.69
CA ILE A 155 -20.20 15.91 12.26
C ILE A 155 -19.13 16.91 12.68
N ARG A 156 -18.23 16.46 13.58
CA ARG A 156 -17.07 17.24 14.03
C ARG A 156 -15.78 16.60 13.61
N TYR A 157 -14.92 17.38 12.95
CA TYR A 157 -13.62 16.93 12.46
C TYR A 157 -12.53 17.19 13.49
N PHE A 158 -11.72 16.16 13.74
CA PHE A 158 -10.55 16.15 14.62
C PHE A 158 -9.27 16.01 13.79
N ASN A 159 -8.12 16.39 14.36
CA ASN A 159 -6.85 16.40 13.65
C ASN A 159 -6.32 14.98 13.35
N SER A 160 -6.74 13.97 14.10
CA SER A 160 -6.23 12.60 13.96
C SER A 160 -7.27 11.53 14.28
N ALA A 161 -7.05 10.32 13.77
CA ALA A 161 -7.81 9.13 14.13
C ALA A 161 -7.72 8.81 15.64
N ASN A 162 -6.60 9.13 16.31
CA ASN A 162 -6.45 8.96 17.75
C ASN A 162 -7.40 9.84 18.55
N GLU A 163 -7.64 11.08 18.10
CA GLU A 163 -8.61 11.95 18.74
C GLU A 163 -10.04 11.43 18.55
N VAL A 164 -10.40 10.95 17.35
CA VAL A 164 -11.70 10.29 17.13
C VAL A 164 -11.86 9.07 18.04
N GLN A 165 -10.83 8.23 18.16
CA GLN A 165 -10.82 7.10 19.09
C GLN A 165 -11.09 7.56 20.54
N ALA A 166 -10.45 8.64 20.98
CA ALA A 166 -10.64 9.19 22.33
C ALA A 166 -12.09 9.67 22.55
N GLN A 167 -12.73 10.30 21.55
CA GLN A 167 -14.14 10.71 21.65
C GLN A 167 -15.08 9.50 21.82
N LEU A 168 -14.86 8.44 21.06
CA LEU A 168 -15.65 7.21 21.14
C LEU A 168 -15.46 6.50 22.50
N LEU A 169 -14.20 6.31 22.92
CA LEU A 169 -13.87 5.62 24.17
C LEU A 169 -14.26 6.40 25.43
N SER A 170 -14.43 7.71 25.34
CA SER A 170 -14.97 8.56 26.40
C SER A 170 -16.49 8.76 26.34
N LYS A 171 -17.17 8.12 25.36
CA LYS A 171 -18.61 8.23 25.09
C LYS A 171 -19.08 9.67 24.80
N LYS A 172 -18.16 10.55 24.37
CA LYS A 172 -18.49 11.90 23.93
C LYS A 172 -19.05 11.91 22.51
N ALA A 173 -18.64 10.95 21.70
CA ALA A 173 -19.23 10.68 20.38
C ALA A 173 -19.92 9.31 20.39
N ALA A 174 -21.12 9.23 19.83
CA ALA A 174 -21.86 7.97 19.65
C ALA A 174 -21.36 7.23 18.41
N VAL A 175 -20.91 7.97 17.39
CA VAL A 175 -20.48 7.48 16.09
C VAL A 175 -19.14 8.09 15.71
N GLY A 176 -18.30 7.34 15.01
CA GLY A 176 -17.03 7.86 14.53
C GLY A 176 -16.59 7.27 13.21
N LEU A 177 -15.88 8.09 12.43
CA LEU A 177 -15.20 7.68 11.19
C LEU A 177 -13.75 7.30 11.52
N LEU A 178 -13.37 6.07 11.24
CA LEU A 178 -11.99 5.58 11.42
C LEU A 178 -11.55 4.73 10.22
N ALA A 179 -10.23 4.74 9.97
CA ALA A 179 -9.60 3.82 9.03
C ALA A 179 -9.12 2.55 9.75
N GLU A 180 -8.98 1.42 9.03
CA GLU A 180 -8.20 0.31 9.54
C GLU A 180 -6.69 0.67 9.56
N PRO A 181 -5.92 0.18 10.54
CA PRO A 181 -6.30 -0.74 11.61
C PRO A 181 -6.91 -0.07 12.85
N ALA A 182 -7.04 1.26 12.89
CA ALA A 182 -7.53 1.99 14.06
C ALA A 182 -8.98 1.65 14.41
N ALA A 183 -9.84 1.39 13.42
CA ALA A 183 -11.23 0.99 13.66
C ALA A 183 -11.32 -0.29 14.49
N THR A 184 -10.63 -1.36 14.06
CA THR A 184 -10.59 -2.63 14.80
C THR A 184 -9.95 -2.49 16.18
N ALA A 185 -8.84 -1.72 16.29
CA ALA A 185 -8.19 -1.48 17.57
C ALA A 185 -9.10 -0.70 18.53
N THR A 186 -9.89 0.26 18.03
CA THR A 186 -10.86 1.01 18.84
C THR A 186 -11.96 0.11 19.35
N ILE A 187 -12.53 -0.74 18.51
CA ILE A 187 -13.56 -1.71 18.90
C ILE A 187 -13.03 -2.66 19.99
N ALA A 188 -11.80 -3.15 19.85
CA ALA A 188 -11.18 -4.01 20.85
C ALA A 188 -11.01 -3.29 22.22
N LYS A 189 -10.44 -2.07 22.22
CA LYS A 189 -10.28 -1.24 23.42
C LYS A 189 -11.61 -0.84 24.06
N ALA A 190 -12.64 -0.61 23.25
CA ALA A 190 -13.99 -0.31 23.75
C ALA A 190 -14.54 -1.51 24.51
N LYS A 191 -14.41 -2.72 23.98
CA LYS A 191 -14.85 -3.96 24.64
C LYS A 191 -14.19 -4.16 26.02
N GLU A 192 -12.87 -3.89 26.12
CA GLU A 192 -12.14 -3.95 27.41
C GLU A 192 -12.70 -2.96 28.44
N LYS A 193 -13.30 -1.85 28.00
CA LYS A 193 -13.92 -0.82 28.83
C LYS A 193 -15.44 -1.03 29.06
N GLY A 194 -16.00 -2.15 28.60
CA GLY A 194 -17.44 -2.40 28.66
C GLY A 194 -18.26 -1.48 27.75
N ILE A 195 -17.68 -1.00 26.67
CA ILE A 195 -18.33 -0.19 25.64
C ILE A 195 -18.54 -1.07 24.41
N GLU A 196 -19.77 -1.20 23.96
CA GLU A 196 -20.07 -1.94 22.72
C GLU A 196 -19.91 -1.01 21.52
N LEU A 197 -18.94 -1.31 20.66
CA LEU A 197 -18.77 -0.70 19.36
C LEU A 197 -18.69 -1.77 18.30
N LYS A 198 -19.26 -1.48 17.14
CA LYS A 198 -19.20 -2.32 15.94
C LYS A 198 -19.05 -1.46 14.69
N VAL A 199 -18.73 -2.09 13.57
CA VAL A 199 -18.81 -1.43 12.26
C VAL A 199 -20.27 -1.26 11.90
N LEU A 200 -20.67 -0.02 11.66
CA LEU A 200 -22.01 0.35 11.21
C LEU A 200 -22.05 0.43 9.68
N LYS A 201 -21.04 1.08 9.06
CA LYS A 201 -20.94 1.23 7.59
C LYS A 201 -19.52 0.93 7.12
N ASP A 202 -19.43 0.22 6.02
CA ASP A 202 -18.22 -0.03 5.24
C ASP A 202 -18.21 0.96 4.07
N LEU A 203 -17.45 2.05 4.19
CA LEU A 203 -17.46 3.11 3.18
C LEU A 203 -16.92 2.66 1.83
N GLN A 204 -16.22 1.53 1.74
CA GLN A 204 -15.79 0.95 0.48
C GLN A 204 -16.99 0.42 -0.32
N LYS A 205 -17.95 -0.21 0.39
CA LYS A 205 -19.19 -0.72 -0.21
C LYS A 205 -20.14 0.42 -0.55
N GLU A 206 -20.28 1.37 0.38
CA GLU A 206 -21.15 2.53 0.17
C GLU A 206 -20.65 3.38 -1.02
N TYR A 207 -19.32 3.59 -1.13
CA TYR A 207 -18.70 4.30 -2.26
C TYR A 207 -18.98 3.58 -3.60
N LYS A 208 -18.82 2.25 -3.63
CA LYS A 208 -19.16 1.45 -4.80
C LYS A 208 -20.62 1.68 -5.23
N ALA A 209 -21.55 1.58 -4.28
CA ALA A 209 -22.99 1.74 -4.56
C ALA A 209 -23.33 3.15 -5.05
N ALA A 210 -22.84 4.18 -4.37
CA ALA A 210 -23.12 5.58 -4.70
C ALA A 210 -22.51 6.03 -6.04
N ASN A 211 -21.41 5.40 -6.47
CA ASN A 211 -20.67 5.80 -7.67
C ASN A 211 -20.76 4.77 -8.82
N ASN A 212 -21.59 3.72 -8.70
CA ASN A 212 -21.78 2.67 -9.71
C ASN A 212 -20.47 1.98 -10.15
N MET A 213 -19.56 1.72 -9.21
CA MET A 213 -18.29 1.07 -9.51
C MET A 213 -18.47 -0.46 -9.62
N GLU A 214 -17.61 -1.10 -10.40
CA GLU A 214 -17.63 -2.57 -10.54
C GLU A 214 -17.14 -3.28 -9.27
N GLN A 215 -16.08 -2.73 -8.65
CA GLN A 215 -15.47 -3.29 -7.46
C GLN A 215 -15.66 -2.39 -6.24
N SER A 216 -15.63 -3.00 -5.05
CA SER A 216 -15.69 -2.28 -3.78
C SER A 216 -14.40 -1.49 -3.55
N GLY A 217 -14.54 -0.27 -3.05
CA GLY A 217 -13.43 0.62 -2.72
C GLY A 217 -13.32 1.82 -3.65
N TYR A 218 -12.29 2.59 -3.40
CA TYR A 218 -11.92 3.79 -4.15
C TYR A 218 -10.38 3.89 -4.19
N PRO A 219 -9.78 4.46 -5.23
CA PRO A 219 -8.32 4.62 -5.30
C PRO A 219 -7.83 5.53 -4.17
N GLN A 220 -7.21 4.95 -3.13
CA GLN A 220 -6.80 5.69 -1.93
C GLN A 220 -5.33 6.06 -1.97
N ALA A 221 -4.45 5.06 -2.11
CA ALA A 221 -3.01 5.26 -2.24
C ALA A 221 -2.49 4.57 -3.48
N ALA A 222 -1.52 5.18 -4.09
CA ALA A 222 -0.92 4.72 -5.33
C ALA A 222 0.61 4.69 -5.25
N LEU A 223 1.20 3.83 -6.04
CA LEU A 223 2.62 3.72 -6.30
C LEU A 223 2.99 4.71 -7.40
N PHE A 224 3.89 5.62 -7.09
CA PHE A 224 4.49 6.56 -8.03
C PHE A 224 5.94 6.14 -8.25
N ILE A 225 6.31 5.91 -9.51
CA ILE A 225 7.65 5.46 -9.89
C ILE A 225 8.41 6.64 -10.51
N LYS A 226 9.66 6.84 -10.09
CA LYS A 226 10.55 7.83 -10.66
C LYS A 226 10.80 7.53 -12.13
N LYS A 227 10.71 8.53 -12.99
CA LYS A 227 10.97 8.41 -14.43
C LYS A 227 12.37 7.83 -14.66
N GLY A 228 12.45 6.75 -15.42
CA GLY A 228 13.67 5.99 -15.67
C GLY A 228 13.96 4.86 -14.68
N SER A 229 13.14 4.70 -13.60
CA SER A 229 13.24 3.55 -12.67
C SER A 229 12.16 2.49 -12.90
N GLU A 230 11.36 2.59 -13.96
CA GLU A 230 10.19 1.73 -14.20
C GLU A 230 10.56 0.25 -14.28
N GLU A 231 11.58 -0.09 -15.08
CA GLU A 231 12.06 -1.49 -15.22
C GLU A 231 12.65 -2.00 -13.89
N LYS A 232 13.44 -1.16 -13.21
CA LYS A 232 14.07 -1.47 -11.94
C LYS A 232 13.05 -1.79 -10.85
N VAL A 233 11.96 -1.01 -10.76
CA VAL A 233 10.90 -1.19 -9.76
C VAL A 233 9.93 -2.32 -10.12
N ALA A 234 9.78 -2.66 -11.39
CA ALA A 234 8.77 -3.61 -11.87
C ALA A 234 8.88 -5.00 -11.22
N ALA A 235 10.09 -5.52 -10.99
CA ALA A 235 10.31 -6.82 -10.34
C ALA A 235 9.80 -6.80 -8.90
N TYR A 236 10.20 -5.79 -8.13
CA TYR A 236 9.81 -5.62 -6.74
C TYR A 236 8.30 -5.35 -6.57
N ARG A 237 7.69 -4.59 -7.48
CA ARG A 237 6.23 -4.42 -7.51
C ARG A 237 5.52 -5.76 -7.67
N LYS A 238 6.00 -6.63 -8.58
CA LYS A 238 5.44 -7.99 -8.78
C LYS A 238 5.61 -8.86 -7.54
N GLU A 239 6.74 -8.76 -6.85
CA GLU A 239 7.00 -9.47 -5.59
C GLU A 239 6.01 -9.03 -4.49
N ALA A 240 5.86 -7.71 -4.29
CA ALA A 240 4.87 -7.17 -3.36
C ALA A 240 3.43 -7.61 -3.70
N GLU A 241 3.04 -7.53 -4.96
CA GLU A 241 1.74 -7.98 -5.45
C GLU A 241 1.51 -9.47 -5.21
N ALA A 242 2.53 -10.31 -5.48
CA ALA A 242 2.46 -11.75 -5.26
C ALA A 242 2.29 -12.10 -3.78
N PHE A 243 2.98 -11.38 -2.88
CA PHE A 243 2.77 -11.51 -1.44
C PHE A 243 1.34 -11.18 -1.06
N VAL A 244 0.83 -10.00 -1.48
CA VAL A 244 -0.53 -9.55 -1.15
C VAL A 244 -1.59 -10.55 -1.59
N LYS A 245 -1.44 -11.14 -2.78
CA LYS A 245 -2.38 -12.13 -3.33
C LYS A 245 -2.41 -13.46 -2.57
N LYS A 246 -1.29 -13.85 -1.94
CA LYS A 246 -1.12 -15.14 -1.27
C LYS A 246 -1.06 -15.04 0.26
N ALA A 247 -1.07 -13.82 0.80
CA ALA A 247 -0.89 -13.57 2.22
C ALA A 247 -1.93 -14.30 3.07
N ASP A 248 -1.43 -15.03 4.05
CA ASP A 248 -2.17 -15.69 5.11
C ASP A 248 -1.68 -15.21 6.49
N ASP A 249 -2.32 -15.65 7.54
CA ASP A 249 -1.98 -15.21 8.90
C ASP A 249 -0.51 -15.48 9.26
N THR A 250 0.07 -16.59 8.79
CA THR A 250 1.46 -16.95 9.08
C THR A 250 2.44 -16.05 8.34
N SER A 251 2.25 -15.86 7.04
CA SER A 251 3.11 -14.99 6.23
C SER A 251 3.00 -13.53 6.63
N ILE A 252 1.79 -13.06 6.98
CA ILE A 252 1.58 -11.71 7.52
C ILE A 252 2.36 -11.54 8.83
N ALA A 253 2.26 -12.49 9.77
CA ALA A 253 2.97 -12.41 11.04
C ALA A 253 4.48 -12.31 10.84
N GLY A 254 5.09 -13.22 10.09
CA GLY A 254 6.52 -13.22 9.84
C GLY A 254 7.02 -11.95 9.13
N ALA A 255 6.25 -11.44 8.17
CA ALA A 255 6.61 -10.20 7.48
C ALA A 255 6.47 -8.96 8.37
N VAL A 256 5.45 -8.90 9.24
CA VAL A 256 5.29 -7.82 10.23
C VAL A 256 6.40 -7.86 11.28
N GLU A 257 6.81 -9.04 11.75
CA GLU A 257 7.96 -9.18 12.66
C GLU A 257 9.27 -8.70 12.03
N THR A 258 9.46 -9.01 10.74
CA THR A 258 10.63 -8.55 9.97
C THR A 258 10.62 -7.02 9.78
N ALA A 259 9.47 -6.45 9.47
CA ALA A 259 9.30 -5.01 9.22
C ALA A 259 9.27 -4.17 10.50
N THR A 260 8.80 -4.74 11.60
CA THR A 260 8.40 -4.18 12.90
C THR A 260 7.09 -3.38 12.89
N VAL A 261 6.34 -3.49 13.99
CA VAL A 261 5.05 -2.80 14.13
C VAL A 261 5.20 -1.27 14.13
N GLU A 262 6.29 -0.78 14.72
CA GLU A 262 6.60 0.66 14.77
C GLU A 262 6.81 1.23 13.38
N LYS A 263 7.61 0.56 12.55
CA LYS A 263 7.89 0.97 11.18
C LYS A 263 6.64 0.94 10.30
N LEU A 264 5.78 -0.04 10.53
CA LEU A 264 4.51 -0.15 9.83
C LEU A 264 3.42 0.79 10.36
N GLY A 265 3.59 1.34 11.56
CA GLY A 265 2.60 2.20 12.22
C GLY A 265 1.31 1.46 12.60
N ILE A 266 1.43 0.21 13.03
CA ILE A 266 0.31 -0.65 13.43
C ILE A 266 0.43 -1.06 14.90
N PRO A 267 -0.70 -1.32 15.60
CA PRO A 267 -0.68 -1.63 17.03
C PRO A 267 -0.02 -2.98 17.38
N SER A 268 -0.21 -4.00 16.57
CA SER A 268 0.35 -5.34 16.80
C SER A 268 0.24 -6.23 15.55
N VAL A 269 0.96 -7.36 15.56
CA VAL A 269 0.87 -8.43 14.55
C VAL A 269 -0.56 -8.94 14.43
N GLN A 270 -1.23 -9.20 15.55
CA GLN A 270 -2.60 -9.72 15.59
C GLN A 270 -3.60 -8.74 14.94
N ILE A 271 -3.40 -7.45 15.11
CA ILE A 271 -4.23 -6.43 14.45
C ILE A 271 -3.97 -6.44 12.94
N ALA A 272 -2.73 -6.59 12.49
CA ALA A 272 -2.43 -6.71 11.06
C ALA A 272 -3.17 -7.92 10.43
N GLN A 273 -3.04 -9.11 11.03
CA GLN A 273 -3.73 -10.33 10.59
C GLN A 273 -5.24 -10.14 10.55
N LYS A 274 -5.83 -9.69 11.65
CA LYS A 274 -7.28 -9.51 11.79
C LYS A 274 -7.87 -8.49 10.81
N THR A 275 -7.09 -7.48 10.45
CA THR A 275 -7.56 -6.39 9.56
C THR A 275 -7.13 -6.55 8.11
N TRP A 276 -6.31 -7.55 7.77
CA TRP A 276 -5.70 -7.68 6.46
C TRP A 276 -6.69 -7.50 5.30
N LYS A 277 -7.76 -8.26 5.29
CA LYS A 277 -8.80 -8.17 4.25
C LYS A 277 -9.50 -6.81 4.24
N ARG A 278 -9.60 -6.16 5.40
CA ARG A 278 -10.27 -4.86 5.57
C ARG A 278 -9.38 -3.68 5.24
N GLN A 279 -8.06 -3.90 5.11
CA GLN A 279 -7.13 -2.91 4.56
C GLN A 279 -7.33 -2.67 3.07
N ASN A 280 -8.04 -3.57 2.39
CA ASN A 280 -8.37 -3.50 0.98
C ASN A 280 -7.13 -3.24 0.10
N ILE A 281 -6.05 -3.98 0.40
CA ILE A 281 -4.78 -3.90 -0.32
C ILE A 281 -4.88 -4.79 -1.57
N ARG A 282 -4.69 -4.20 -2.74
CA ARG A 282 -4.53 -4.90 -4.01
C ARG A 282 -3.83 -4.01 -5.01
N PHE A 283 -2.95 -4.60 -5.81
CA PHE A 283 -2.25 -3.88 -6.86
C PHE A 283 -3.06 -3.94 -8.15
N GLU A 284 -3.40 -2.77 -8.68
CA GLU A 284 -4.03 -2.65 -10.00
C GLU A 284 -3.27 -1.59 -10.80
N LYS A 285 -2.88 -1.94 -12.04
CA LYS A 285 -2.20 -0.98 -12.90
C LYS A 285 -3.07 0.24 -13.11
N ALA A 286 -2.47 1.42 -12.96
CA ALA A 286 -3.22 2.67 -13.07
C ALA A 286 -3.84 2.86 -14.46
N THR A 287 -3.21 2.32 -15.52
CA THR A 287 -3.75 2.29 -16.88
C THR A 287 -5.03 1.48 -17.02
N ASP A 288 -5.19 0.42 -16.22
CA ASP A 288 -6.33 -0.48 -16.32
C ASP A 288 -7.56 0.08 -15.55
N VAL A 289 -7.31 0.96 -14.59
CA VAL A 289 -8.32 1.56 -13.70
C VAL A 289 -8.42 3.09 -13.83
N GLN A 290 -8.06 3.63 -14.98
CA GLN A 290 -8.09 5.08 -15.24
C GLN A 290 -9.46 5.72 -14.99
N LYS A 291 -10.54 5.01 -15.31
CA LYS A 291 -11.92 5.51 -15.08
C LYS A 291 -12.19 5.71 -13.58
N ASP A 292 -11.80 4.76 -12.75
CA ASP A 292 -11.98 4.81 -11.29
C ASP A 292 -11.12 5.93 -10.70
N ILE A 293 -9.87 6.05 -11.18
CA ILE A 293 -8.96 7.13 -10.80
C ILE A 293 -9.55 8.49 -11.15
N ALA A 294 -10.03 8.67 -12.38
CA ALA A 294 -10.62 9.93 -12.84
C ALA A 294 -11.87 10.31 -12.04
N LEU A 295 -12.75 9.33 -11.77
CA LEU A 295 -13.94 9.51 -10.95
C LEU A 295 -13.58 9.99 -9.54
N PHE A 296 -12.60 9.33 -8.90
CA PHE A 296 -12.14 9.71 -7.57
C PHE A 296 -11.46 11.07 -7.53
N LEU A 297 -10.58 11.36 -8.49
CA LEU A 297 -9.83 12.62 -8.55
C LEU A 297 -10.71 13.84 -8.87
N LYS A 298 -11.84 13.63 -9.52
CA LYS A 298 -12.84 14.69 -9.79
C LYS A 298 -13.29 15.38 -8.49
N GLN A 299 -13.36 14.67 -7.37
CA GLN A 299 -13.72 15.21 -6.05
C GLN A 299 -12.71 16.25 -5.53
N PHE A 300 -11.50 16.25 -6.08
CA PHE A 300 -10.40 17.17 -5.78
C PHE A 300 -10.14 18.18 -6.90
N ALA A 301 -11.00 18.22 -7.91
CA ALA A 301 -10.80 19.03 -9.12
C ALA A 301 -9.47 18.76 -9.83
N ILE A 302 -9.03 17.48 -9.86
CA ILE A 302 -7.77 17.04 -10.48
C ILE A 302 -8.11 16.22 -11.72
N THR A 303 -7.43 16.54 -12.84
CA THR A 303 -7.47 15.74 -14.08
C THR A 303 -6.03 15.38 -14.46
N LEU A 304 -5.80 14.13 -14.79
CA LEU A 304 -4.50 13.63 -15.26
C LEU A 304 -4.51 13.51 -16.79
N LYS A 305 -3.35 13.77 -17.40
CA LYS A 305 -3.05 13.47 -18.80
C LYS A 305 -2.51 12.04 -18.92
N ASP A 306 -2.60 11.44 -20.10
CA ASP A 306 -2.05 10.09 -20.34
C ASP A 306 -0.53 10.01 -20.05
N SER A 307 0.19 11.12 -20.23
CA SER A 307 1.61 11.20 -19.89
C SER A 307 1.94 11.12 -18.39
N ALA A 308 0.94 11.13 -17.53
CA ALA A 308 1.10 10.99 -16.08
C ALA A 308 1.27 9.53 -15.63
N TYR A 309 0.96 8.57 -16.51
CA TYR A 309 0.96 7.14 -16.21
C TYR A 309 2.24 6.46 -16.71
N THR A 310 2.66 5.38 -16.03
CA THR A 310 3.66 4.47 -16.59
C THR A 310 3.06 3.74 -17.80
N LYS A 311 3.92 3.35 -18.74
CA LYS A 311 3.50 2.59 -19.94
C LYS A 311 3.46 1.09 -19.68
#